data_44513849f2040b3564da663fbbe7393e
#
_entry.id   44513849f2040b3564da663fbbe7393e
#
_cell.length_a   1.000
_cell.length_b   1.000
_cell.length_c   1.000
_cell.angle_alpha   90.00
_cell.angle_beta   90.00
_cell.angle_gamma   90.00
#
_symmetry.space_group_name_H-M   'P 1'
#
loop_
_entity.id
_entity.type
_entity.pdbx_description
1 polymer ?
#
loop_
_entity_poly.entity_id
_entity_poly.type
_entity_poly.pdbx_seq_one_letter_code
_entity_poly.pdbx_strand_id
1 'polypeptide(L)'
;MLLATVLAGGSVVPNARAQSAPDKAPSSPAPAKPAAKTPSRYRPNRFAGRAGTYYRLVWGVDALTVKWTEQGEVIKFTYKVVDAEKAKPLNDKKSEPLLLDAQAGVKLVVPSLEKIGQLRQTSAPEEGRVYWMAFSNKGRHVKQGDHVSVVIGNFRADGLVVD
;
A
#
# COMPACT_ATOMS: atom_id res chain seq x y z
N MET A 1 46.25 -26.37 -55.03
CA MET A 1 47.70 -26.13 -55.00
C MET A 1 48.06 -25.90 -53.56
N LEU A 2 48.67 -26.87 -53.07
CA LEU A 2 49.99 -26.93 -52.42
C LEU A 2 50.02 -26.24 -51.07
N LEU A 3 50.19 -26.96 -50.08
CA LEU A 3 51.24 -27.74 -49.40
C LEU A 3 51.69 -26.97 -48.21
N ALA A 4 51.55 -27.54 -47.08
CA ALA A 4 52.50 -28.41 -46.32
C ALA A 4 53.27 -27.55 -45.32
N THR A 5 53.53 -27.87 -44.15
CA THR A 5 54.18 -28.99 -43.52
C THR A 5 54.81 -28.43 -42.23
N VAL A 6 54.51 -29.02 -41.03
CA VAL A 6 55.43 -29.83 -40.22
C VAL A 6 56.53 -29.07 -39.45
N LEU A 7 56.77 -29.20 -38.18
CA LEU A 7 57.39 -30.17 -37.25
C LEU A 7 57.61 -29.45 -35.93
N ALA A 8 57.22 -29.95 -34.78
CA ALA A 8 57.88 -30.93 -33.91
C ALA A 8 59.08 -30.43 -33.10
N GLY A 9 59.03 -30.69 -31.84
CA GLY A 9 60.11 -30.67 -30.84
C GLY A 9 59.58 -30.19 -29.51
N GLY A 10 59.35 -30.90 -28.53
CA GLY A 10 60.01 -32.05 -27.90
C GLY A 10 61.02 -31.60 -26.86
N SER A 11 60.71 -31.78 -25.58
CA SER A 11 61.62 -32.14 -24.46
C SER A 11 61.01 -31.74 -23.14
N VAL A 12 60.48 -32.64 -22.38
CA VAL A 12 61.07 -33.46 -21.32
C VAL A 12 61.60 -32.72 -20.11
N VAL A 13 60.84 -32.86 -19.00
CA VAL A 13 61.01 -32.91 -17.54
C VAL A 13 62.44 -32.84 -16.98
N PRO A 14 62.70 -32.56 -15.68
CA PRO A 14 61.94 -33.05 -14.53
C PRO A 14 61.88 -32.10 -13.27
N ASN A 15 60.84 -32.35 -12.46
CA ASN A 15 60.91 -32.60 -11.03
C ASN A 15 61.74 -31.68 -10.10
N ALA A 16 61.04 -30.92 -9.30
CA ALA A 16 61.50 -30.60 -7.96
C ALA A 16 60.29 -30.39 -7.00
N ARG A 17 60.22 -31.32 -6.13
CA ARG A 17 59.41 -31.47 -4.95
C ARG A 17 59.70 -30.35 -3.96
N ALA A 18 58.70 -29.57 -3.57
CA ALA A 18 58.69 -28.87 -2.29
C ALA A 18 57.28 -28.85 -1.73
N GLN A 19 57.12 -29.59 -0.68
CA GLN A 19 56.00 -29.54 0.23
C GLN A 19 56.03 -28.20 0.96
N SER A 20 54.92 -27.52 1.01
CA SER A 20 54.65 -26.56 2.07
C SER A 20 53.15 -26.48 2.30
N ALA A 21 52.83 -26.50 3.55
CA ALA A 21 51.57 -26.70 4.24
C ALA A 21 50.41 -25.78 3.83
N PRO A 22 49.18 -26.10 4.23
CA PRO A 22 47.98 -25.49 3.75
C PRO A 22 47.76 -24.11 4.40
N ASP A 23 47.77 -23.10 3.60
CA ASP A 23 47.33 -21.77 4.01
C ASP A 23 45.81 -21.69 3.91
N LYS A 24 45.25 -21.49 5.06
CA LYS A 24 43.82 -21.40 5.33
C LYS A 24 43.26 -20.17 4.62
N ALA A 25 42.65 -20.37 3.49
CA ALA A 25 41.90 -19.31 2.81
C ALA A 25 40.78 -18.80 3.73
N PRO A 26 40.61 -17.48 3.89
CA PRO A 26 39.47 -16.93 4.63
C PRO A 26 38.19 -17.28 3.88
N SER A 27 37.31 -18.03 4.53
CA SER A 27 35.98 -18.33 4.06
C SER A 27 35.24 -17.00 3.82
N SER A 28 34.98 -16.73 2.57
CA SER A 28 34.05 -15.67 2.15
C SER A 28 32.73 -15.88 2.88
N PRO A 29 32.15 -14.86 3.53
CA PRO A 29 30.85 -15.00 4.15
C PRO A 29 29.82 -15.30 3.06
N ALA A 30 29.11 -16.41 3.23
CA ALA A 30 27.99 -16.77 2.39
C ALA A 30 27.00 -15.59 2.29
N PRO A 31 26.40 -15.32 1.11
CA PRO A 31 25.43 -14.26 0.99
C PRO A 31 24.30 -14.49 1.98
N ALA A 32 24.09 -13.53 2.86
CA ALA A 32 23.01 -13.56 3.83
C ALA A 32 21.70 -13.78 3.07
N LYS A 33 21.04 -14.89 3.39
CA LYS A 33 19.68 -15.18 2.93
C LYS A 33 18.83 -13.95 3.20
N PRO A 34 18.07 -13.41 2.21
CA PRO A 34 17.19 -12.30 2.48
C PRO A 34 16.29 -12.66 3.65
N ALA A 35 16.32 -11.85 4.70
CA ALA A 35 15.44 -12.05 5.84
C ALA A 35 14.02 -12.11 5.29
N ALA A 36 13.37 -13.24 5.48
CA ALA A 36 11.96 -13.40 5.14
C ALA A 36 11.22 -12.27 5.85
N LYS A 37 10.60 -11.37 5.08
CA LYS A 37 9.78 -10.30 5.62
C LYS A 37 8.72 -10.98 6.49
N THR A 38 8.84 -10.81 7.80
CA THR A 38 7.85 -11.29 8.75
C THR A 38 6.51 -10.74 8.28
N PRO A 39 5.48 -11.57 8.06
CA PRO A 39 4.19 -11.07 7.63
C PRO A 39 3.76 -10.03 8.64
N SER A 40 3.54 -8.81 8.18
CA SER A 40 3.08 -7.71 9.02
C SER A 40 1.82 -8.20 9.75
N ARG A 41 1.84 -8.20 11.07
CA ARG A 41 0.66 -8.46 11.90
C ARG A 41 -0.34 -7.32 11.83
N TYR A 42 -0.25 -6.51 10.78
CA TYR A 42 -1.19 -5.45 10.52
C TYR A 42 -2.55 -6.07 10.18
N ARG A 43 -3.48 -5.92 11.10
CA ARG A 43 -4.87 -6.29 10.85
C ARG A 43 -5.51 -5.12 10.11
N PRO A 44 -6.05 -5.34 8.90
CA PRO A 44 -6.83 -4.33 8.21
C PRO A 44 -7.87 -3.71 9.15
N ASN A 45 -8.09 -2.40 9.05
CA ASN A 45 -9.08 -1.65 9.83
C ASN A 45 -8.86 -1.52 11.36
N ARG A 46 -7.69 -1.84 11.89
CA ARG A 46 -7.34 -1.43 13.25
C ARG A 46 -6.54 -0.15 13.22
N PHE A 47 -7.22 0.95 13.45
CA PHE A 47 -6.54 2.18 13.87
C PHE A 47 -5.68 1.90 15.11
N ALA A 48 -4.51 2.51 15.19
CA ALA A 48 -3.82 2.58 16.47
C ALA A 48 -4.85 3.03 17.52
N GLY A 49 -4.98 2.34 18.63
CA GLY A 49 -6.13 2.40 19.53
C GLY A 49 -6.60 3.80 19.96
N ARG A 50 -5.77 4.84 19.82
CA ARG A 50 -6.13 6.25 20.06
C ARG A 50 -6.82 6.93 18.89
N ALA A 51 -6.57 6.51 17.65
CA ALA A 51 -7.16 7.15 16.48
C ALA A 51 -8.67 6.91 16.40
N GLY A 52 -9.15 5.71 16.70
CA GLY A 52 -10.58 5.42 16.77
C GLY A 52 -11.30 6.28 17.82
N THR A 53 -10.70 6.42 19.01
CA THR A 53 -11.23 7.28 20.07
C THR A 53 -11.29 8.75 19.63
N TYR A 54 -10.26 9.25 18.93
CA TYR A 54 -10.23 10.61 18.39
C TYR A 54 -11.38 10.87 17.42
N TYR A 55 -11.60 10.00 16.43
CA TYR A 55 -12.67 10.17 15.46
C TYR A 55 -14.06 10.13 16.11
N ARG A 56 -14.22 9.29 17.11
CA ARG A 56 -15.46 9.18 17.88
C ARG A 56 -15.76 10.44 18.69
N LEU A 57 -14.77 10.97 19.39
CA LEU A 57 -14.94 12.12 20.27
C LEU A 57 -15.05 13.45 19.51
N VAL A 58 -14.23 13.64 18.49
CA VAL A 58 -14.14 14.91 17.75
C VAL A 58 -15.15 14.98 16.61
N TRP A 59 -15.27 13.88 15.84
CA TRP A 59 -16.05 13.84 14.62
C TRP A 59 -17.36 13.05 14.72
N GLY A 60 -17.61 12.41 15.86
CA GLY A 60 -18.81 11.61 16.07
C GLY A 60 -18.94 10.42 15.12
N VAL A 61 -17.83 9.87 14.65
CA VAL A 61 -17.81 8.72 13.73
C VAL A 61 -16.92 7.60 14.23
N ASP A 62 -17.26 6.37 13.85
CA ASP A 62 -16.56 5.16 14.22
C ASP A 62 -16.54 4.17 13.04
N ALA A 63 -15.83 3.05 13.18
CA ALA A 63 -15.76 1.97 12.21
C ALA A 63 -15.43 2.45 10.78
N LEU A 64 -14.42 3.33 10.66
CA LEU A 64 -13.95 3.80 9.37
C LEU A 64 -13.31 2.64 8.61
N THR A 65 -13.77 2.38 7.39
CA THR A 65 -13.23 1.32 6.53
C THR A 65 -13.05 1.79 5.11
N VAL A 66 -12.03 1.29 4.45
CA VAL A 66 -11.76 1.53 3.03
C VAL A 66 -11.73 0.18 2.33
N LYS A 67 -12.53 0.00 1.30
CA LYS A 67 -12.62 -1.25 0.55
C LYS A 67 -12.34 -1.05 -0.93
N TRP A 68 -11.58 -1.96 -1.47
CA TRP A 68 -11.34 -2.11 -2.88
C TRP A 68 -12.53 -2.83 -3.53
N THR A 69 -13.20 -2.20 -4.48
CA THR A 69 -14.44 -2.70 -5.10
C THR A 69 -14.39 -2.56 -6.61
N GLU A 70 -15.35 -3.16 -7.30
CA GLU A 70 -15.46 -3.10 -8.77
C GLU A 70 -14.11 -3.42 -9.46
N GLN A 71 -13.51 -4.53 -9.05
CA GLN A 71 -12.22 -4.98 -9.57
C GLN A 71 -11.10 -3.91 -9.49
N GLY A 72 -11.22 -2.99 -8.53
CA GLY A 72 -10.26 -1.93 -8.30
C GLY A 72 -10.51 -0.61 -9.00
N GLU A 73 -11.55 -0.51 -9.78
CA GLU A 73 -11.95 0.76 -10.41
C GLU A 73 -12.55 1.77 -9.42
N VAL A 74 -13.01 1.26 -8.27
CA VAL A 74 -13.65 2.05 -7.22
C VAL A 74 -13.08 1.70 -5.86
N ILE A 75 -12.78 2.73 -5.07
CA ILE A 75 -12.43 2.60 -3.66
C ILE A 75 -13.61 3.13 -2.84
N LYS A 76 -14.20 2.27 -2.02
CA LYS A 76 -15.35 2.61 -1.19
C LYS A 76 -14.91 2.90 0.24
N PHE A 77 -15.15 4.12 0.71
CA PHE A 77 -14.99 4.51 2.10
C PHE A 77 -16.32 4.43 2.83
N THR A 78 -16.34 3.87 4.04
CA THR A 78 -17.52 3.80 4.90
C THR A 78 -17.18 4.23 6.32
N TYR A 79 -18.16 4.81 7.01
CA TYR A 79 -18.07 5.19 8.42
C TYR A 79 -19.44 5.08 9.08
N LYS A 80 -19.44 4.77 10.37
CA LYS A 80 -20.65 4.72 11.21
C LYS A 80 -20.76 6.00 12.02
N VAL A 81 -21.92 6.65 11.99
CA VAL A 81 -22.20 7.82 12.81
C VAL A 81 -22.55 7.39 14.23
N VAL A 82 -21.90 7.99 15.22
CA VAL A 82 -22.17 7.79 16.67
C VAL A 82 -22.68 9.06 17.35
N ASP A 83 -22.46 10.24 16.72
CA ASP A 83 -22.96 11.54 17.15
C ASP A 83 -23.30 12.34 15.88
N ALA A 84 -24.60 12.55 15.67
CA ALA A 84 -25.11 13.14 14.42
C ALA A 84 -24.68 14.61 14.26
N GLU A 85 -24.60 15.37 15.36
CA GLU A 85 -24.23 16.79 15.32
C GLU A 85 -22.78 16.97 14.88
N LYS A 86 -21.86 16.17 15.44
CA LYS A 86 -20.44 16.21 15.09
C LYS A 86 -20.16 15.67 13.70
N ALA A 87 -20.98 14.75 13.20
CA ALA A 87 -20.80 14.14 11.88
C ALA A 87 -21.34 15.03 10.72
N LYS A 88 -22.07 16.09 10.98
CA LYS A 88 -22.61 17.00 9.95
C LYS A 88 -21.60 17.42 8.87
N PRO A 89 -20.36 17.81 9.21
CA PRO A 89 -19.39 18.23 8.21
C PRO A 89 -19.02 17.15 7.18
N LEU A 90 -19.12 15.86 7.56
CA LEU A 90 -18.79 14.75 6.66
C LEU A 90 -19.85 14.55 5.58
N ASN A 91 -21.11 14.90 5.88
CA ASN A 91 -22.25 14.78 4.97
C ASN A 91 -22.58 16.08 4.23
N ASP A 92 -21.82 17.15 4.47
CA ASP A 92 -22.05 18.42 3.80
C ASP A 92 -21.80 18.30 2.28
N LYS A 93 -22.83 18.65 1.50
CA LYS A 93 -22.79 18.62 0.03
C LYS A 93 -21.72 19.54 -0.56
N LYS A 94 -21.34 20.60 0.16
CA LYS A 94 -20.32 21.57 -0.27
C LYS A 94 -18.90 21.06 -0.09
N SER A 95 -18.69 20.09 0.79
CA SER A 95 -17.38 19.49 1.02
C SER A 95 -17.03 18.53 -0.12
N GLU A 96 -15.84 18.65 -0.67
CA GLU A 96 -15.31 17.71 -1.67
C GLU A 96 -14.46 16.64 -0.99
N PRO A 97 -14.94 15.39 -0.94
CA PRO A 97 -14.13 14.31 -0.40
C PRO A 97 -12.98 13.93 -1.33
N LEU A 98 -11.81 13.71 -0.73
CA LEU A 98 -10.59 13.31 -1.42
C LEU A 98 -10.01 12.08 -0.73
N LEU A 99 -9.51 11.15 -1.51
CA LEU A 99 -8.68 10.05 -1.04
C LEU A 99 -7.27 10.22 -1.58
N LEU A 100 -6.30 10.24 -0.68
CA LEU A 100 -4.89 10.46 -0.99
C LEU A 100 -4.11 9.18 -0.72
N ASP A 101 -3.36 8.73 -1.69
CA ASP A 101 -2.34 7.71 -1.53
C ASP A 101 -0.97 8.36 -1.73
N ALA A 102 -0.22 8.48 -0.64
CA ALA A 102 1.11 9.10 -0.67
C ALA A 102 2.16 8.20 -1.34
N GLN A 103 1.97 6.88 -1.32
CA GLN A 103 2.91 5.94 -1.92
C GLN A 103 2.77 5.90 -3.44
N ALA A 104 1.52 5.84 -3.91
CA ALA A 104 1.23 5.90 -5.34
C ALA A 104 1.28 7.33 -5.90
N GLY A 105 1.34 8.36 -5.05
CA GLY A 105 1.35 9.76 -5.45
C GLY A 105 0.06 10.20 -6.12
N VAL A 106 -1.08 9.57 -5.80
CA VAL A 106 -2.37 9.84 -6.46
C VAL A 106 -3.38 10.43 -5.50
N LYS A 107 -4.29 11.19 -6.11
CA LYS A 107 -5.43 11.81 -5.46
C LYS A 107 -6.70 11.37 -6.18
N LEU A 108 -7.56 10.64 -5.49
CA LEU A 108 -8.83 10.18 -6.01
C LEU A 108 -9.96 11.10 -5.56
N VAL A 109 -10.93 11.30 -6.43
CA VAL A 109 -12.13 12.13 -6.19
C VAL A 109 -13.39 11.27 -6.27
N VAL A 110 -14.45 11.75 -5.63
CA VAL A 110 -15.78 11.15 -5.78
C VAL A 110 -16.33 11.55 -7.14
N PRO A 111 -16.63 10.59 -8.04
CA PRO A 111 -17.18 10.92 -9.34
C PRO A 111 -18.60 11.48 -9.22
N SER A 112 -18.92 12.44 -10.06
CA SER A 112 -20.27 12.98 -10.21
C SER A 112 -20.89 12.46 -11.51
N LEU A 113 -22.06 11.86 -11.40
CA LEU A 113 -22.85 11.39 -12.52
C LEU A 113 -23.95 12.41 -12.83
N GLU A 114 -24.17 12.70 -14.10
CA GLU A 114 -25.12 13.74 -14.55
C GLU A 114 -26.52 13.61 -13.98
N LYS A 115 -27.02 12.38 -13.84
CA LYS A 115 -28.39 12.08 -13.39
C LYS A 115 -28.52 11.82 -11.89
N ILE A 116 -27.43 11.43 -11.22
CA ILE A 116 -27.46 10.94 -9.83
C ILE A 116 -26.68 11.88 -8.90
N GLY A 117 -25.79 12.71 -9.45
CA GLY A 117 -24.86 13.56 -8.69
C GLY A 117 -23.64 12.78 -8.19
N GLN A 118 -23.05 13.22 -7.11
CA GLN A 118 -21.87 12.58 -6.53
C GLN A 118 -22.17 11.19 -5.95
N LEU A 119 -21.28 10.23 -6.18
CA LEU A 119 -21.40 8.87 -5.65
C LEU A 119 -21.06 8.83 -4.15
N ARG A 120 -21.88 9.49 -3.35
CA ARG A 120 -21.81 9.48 -1.89
C ARG A 120 -23.19 9.73 -1.27
N GLN A 121 -23.35 9.32 -0.03
CA GLN A 121 -24.54 9.66 0.76
C GLN A 121 -24.33 11.05 1.39
N THR A 122 -25.31 11.95 1.15
CA THR A 122 -25.30 13.33 1.66
C THR A 122 -26.57 13.65 2.45
N SER A 123 -27.33 12.63 2.87
CA SER A 123 -28.46 12.80 3.79
C SER A 123 -27.96 13.30 5.16
N ALA A 124 -28.87 13.92 5.91
CA ALA A 124 -28.57 14.32 7.29
C ALA A 124 -28.02 13.10 8.06
N PRO A 125 -26.95 13.27 8.87
CA PRO A 125 -26.39 12.17 9.63
C PRO A 125 -27.39 11.72 10.72
N GLU A 126 -27.53 10.40 10.86
CA GLU A 126 -28.35 9.73 11.86
C GLU A 126 -27.45 8.81 12.71
N GLU A 127 -27.63 8.85 14.02
CA GLU A 127 -26.86 8.00 14.94
C GLU A 127 -27.11 6.50 14.66
N GLY A 128 -26.03 5.72 14.70
CA GLY A 128 -26.05 4.30 14.43
C GLY A 128 -26.03 3.93 12.96
N ARG A 129 -26.26 4.87 12.06
CA ARG A 129 -26.29 4.63 10.62
C ARG A 129 -24.88 4.61 10.01
N VAL A 130 -24.71 3.78 8.99
CA VAL A 130 -23.48 3.70 8.20
C VAL A 130 -23.66 4.50 6.93
N TYR A 131 -22.70 5.38 6.67
CA TYR A 131 -22.60 6.19 5.45
C TYR A 131 -21.45 5.72 4.60
N TRP A 132 -21.53 6.02 3.30
CA TRP A 132 -20.48 5.64 2.37
C TRP A 132 -20.26 6.70 1.30
N MET A 133 -19.07 6.66 0.71
CA MET A 133 -18.70 7.37 -0.50
C MET A 133 -17.75 6.52 -1.35
N ALA A 134 -17.81 6.71 -2.67
CA ALA A 134 -17.01 5.97 -3.63
C ALA A 134 -16.05 6.91 -4.35
N PHE A 135 -14.78 6.54 -4.38
CA PHE A 135 -13.73 7.27 -5.09
C PHE A 135 -13.38 6.57 -6.39
N SER A 136 -13.22 7.34 -7.47
CA SER A 136 -12.80 6.78 -8.76
C SER A 136 -11.31 6.45 -8.75
N ASN A 137 -10.99 5.18 -8.94
CA ASN A 137 -9.62 4.67 -9.03
C ASN A 137 -9.27 4.23 -10.46
N LYS A 138 -9.52 5.12 -11.43
CA LYS A 138 -9.18 4.86 -12.83
C LYS A 138 -7.70 4.54 -12.97
N GLY A 139 -7.39 3.46 -13.65
CA GLY A 139 -6.01 2.97 -13.77
C GLY A 139 -5.51 2.15 -12.59
N ARG A 140 -6.35 1.89 -11.57
CA ARG A 140 -6.07 0.99 -10.45
C ARG A 140 -4.76 1.30 -9.73
N HIS A 141 -4.50 2.59 -9.52
CA HIS A 141 -3.28 3.05 -8.86
C HIS A 141 -3.26 2.67 -7.39
N VAL A 142 -4.41 2.78 -6.71
CA VAL A 142 -4.59 2.33 -5.32
C VAL A 142 -4.96 0.86 -5.32
N LYS A 143 -4.26 0.06 -4.52
CA LYS A 143 -4.38 -1.40 -4.43
C LYS A 143 -4.78 -1.84 -3.03
N GLN A 144 -5.19 -3.09 -2.91
CA GLN A 144 -5.38 -3.70 -1.60
C GLN A 144 -4.08 -3.72 -0.80
N GLY A 145 -4.16 -3.35 0.47
CA GLY A 145 -3.02 -3.22 1.37
C GLY A 145 -2.36 -1.84 1.37
N ASP A 146 -2.72 -0.94 0.46
CA ASP A 146 -2.19 0.42 0.45
C ASP A 146 -2.72 1.24 1.63
N HIS A 147 -1.89 2.16 2.10
CA HIS A 147 -2.23 3.09 3.17
C HIS A 147 -2.69 4.42 2.58
N VAL A 148 -3.94 4.75 2.83
CA VAL A 148 -4.57 5.95 2.27
C VAL A 148 -5.04 6.91 3.36
N SER A 149 -5.22 8.16 2.98
CA SER A 149 -5.81 9.21 3.80
C SER A 149 -7.11 9.70 3.17
N VAL A 150 -8.16 9.81 3.94
CA VAL A 150 -9.45 10.39 3.50
C VAL A 150 -9.58 11.78 4.09
N VAL A 151 -9.88 12.76 3.25
CA VAL A 151 -10.07 14.17 3.60
C VAL A 151 -11.44 14.62 3.15
N ILE A 152 -12.23 15.23 4.05
CA ILE A 152 -13.57 15.76 3.78
C ILE A 152 -13.69 17.11 4.49
N GLY A 153 -13.50 18.21 3.77
CA GLY A 153 -13.38 19.52 4.41
C GLY A 153 -12.27 19.54 5.46
N ASN A 154 -12.64 19.77 6.72
CA ASN A 154 -11.70 19.77 7.85
C ASN A 154 -11.47 18.37 8.47
N PHE A 155 -12.30 17.39 8.10
CA PHE A 155 -12.10 16.01 8.53
C PHE A 155 -10.92 15.38 7.80
N ARG A 156 -10.06 14.69 8.55
CA ARG A 156 -8.94 13.94 7.99
C ARG A 156 -8.76 12.62 8.74
N ALA A 157 -8.69 11.55 8.00
CA ALA A 157 -8.40 10.21 8.52
C ALA A 157 -7.21 9.63 7.77
N ASP A 158 -6.08 9.48 8.46
CA ASP A 158 -4.81 8.99 7.91
C ASP A 158 -4.56 7.54 8.24
N GLY A 159 -3.80 6.86 7.36
CA GLY A 159 -3.32 5.50 7.60
C GLY A 159 -4.41 4.43 7.53
N LEU A 160 -5.49 4.70 6.81
CA LEU A 160 -6.51 3.70 6.50
C LEU A 160 -5.93 2.67 5.54
N VAL A 161 -6.17 1.40 5.78
CA VAL A 161 -5.74 0.33 4.88
C VAL A 161 -6.87 -0.03 3.96
N VAL A 162 -6.56 -0.20 2.69
CA VAL A 162 -7.49 -0.66 1.66
C VAL A 162 -7.63 -2.18 1.75
N ASP A 163 -8.85 -2.67 2.05
CA ASP A 163 -9.22 -4.09 2.13
C ASP A 163 -9.72 -4.62 0.77
#